data_fe309ac93c7215ce2436cabdaf9fd605
#
_entry.id   fe309ac93c7215ce2436cabdaf9fd605
#
_cell.length_a   1.000
_cell.length_b   1.000
_cell.length_c   1.000
_cell.angle_alpha   90.00
_cell.angle_beta   90.00
_cell.angle_gamma   90.00
#
_symmetry.space_group_name_H-M   'P 1'
#
loop_
_entity.id
_entity.type
_entity.pdbx_description
1 polymer ?
#
loop_
_entity_poly.entity_id
_entity_poly.type
_entity_poly.pdbx_seq_one_letter_code
_entity_poly.pdbx_strand_id
1 'polypeptide(L)'
;MKKTLLTISVLALSAFMLMGCTTAGAESDGTPEAEQAETAQYTLADTAGLLGKADADVADAFGGGEENWTADKSTYIGRIYQTELYGDPVTVYAVCGEEKVMDAVSIWITDGEQEVTDELVQTWQDRVTAFTGAEMEDRGVSGESGTQSWRWNAEDNFYTLRLLEDILTLDINPAVGELK
;
A
#
# COMPACT_ATOMS: atom_id res chain seq x y z
N MET A 1 -39.61 19.77 -5.07
CA MET A 1 -39.78 19.23 -3.70
C MET A 1 -38.55 19.58 -2.89
N LYS A 2 -38.72 20.05 -1.66
CA LYS A 2 -37.78 20.88 -0.91
C LYS A 2 -36.53 20.12 -0.43
N LYS A 3 -35.34 20.67 -0.73
CA LYS A 3 -34.04 20.28 -0.16
C LYS A 3 -33.94 20.86 1.26
N THR A 4 -33.61 20.02 2.23
CA THR A 4 -33.31 20.47 3.60
C THR A 4 -31.81 20.27 3.84
N LEU A 5 -31.08 21.37 3.90
CA LEU A 5 -29.70 21.43 4.42
C LEU A 5 -29.76 21.24 5.94
N LEU A 6 -28.93 20.37 6.44
CA LEU A 6 -28.65 20.28 7.89
C LEU A 6 -27.18 20.64 8.13
N THR A 7 -26.96 21.87 8.56
CA THR A 7 -25.68 22.40 9.03
C THR A 7 -25.55 22.07 10.51
N ILE A 8 -24.54 21.33 10.92
CA ILE A 8 -24.21 21.14 12.33
C ILE A 8 -22.83 21.78 12.55
N SER A 9 -22.86 22.98 13.16
CA SER A 9 -21.69 23.64 13.75
C SER A 9 -21.52 23.15 15.17
N VAL A 10 -20.38 22.59 15.50
CA VAL A 10 -19.98 22.37 16.90
C VAL A 10 -18.73 23.20 17.19
N LEU A 11 -18.93 24.27 17.88
CA LEU A 11 -17.91 25.12 18.49
C LEU A 11 -17.71 24.60 19.92
N ALA A 12 -16.54 24.09 20.24
CA ALA A 12 -16.14 23.82 21.62
C ALA A 12 -14.92 24.67 21.98
N LEU A 13 -15.19 25.77 22.65
CA LEU A 13 -14.22 26.67 23.27
C LEU A 13 -13.97 26.14 24.68
N SER A 14 -12.75 25.71 24.99
CA SER A 14 -12.35 25.43 26.38
C SER A 14 -11.19 26.34 26.77
N ALA A 15 -11.52 27.39 27.48
CA ALA A 15 -10.57 28.22 28.18
C ALA A 15 -10.25 27.57 29.53
N PHE A 16 -8.99 27.30 29.83
CA PHE A 16 -8.50 27.00 31.16
C PHE A 16 -7.66 28.15 31.67
N MET A 17 -8.17 28.77 32.75
CA MET A 17 -7.52 29.84 33.51
C MET A 17 -6.39 29.27 34.36
N LEU A 18 -5.31 30.00 34.31
CA LEU A 18 -4.19 29.98 35.26
C LEU A 18 -4.60 30.42 36.64
N MET A 19 -4.15 29.73 37.69
CA MET A 19 -3.92 30.33 38.97
C MET A 19 -2.65 29.75 39.56
N GLY A 20 -1.67 30.63 39.75
CA GLY A 20 -0.34 30.32 40.22
C GLY A 20 -0.25 30.13 41.73
N CYS A 21 0.85 29.54 42.14
CA CYS A 21 1.53 29.85 43.41
C CYS A 21 3.00 29.49 43.30
N THR A 22 3.82 30.43 43.62
CA THR A 22 5.28 30.44 43.69
C THR A 22 5.79 29.59 44.81
N THR A 23 6.84 28.78 44.55
CA THR A 23 8.03 28.65 45.44
C THR A 23 9.22 28.14 44.65
N ALA A 24 10.37 28.72 44.92
CA ALA A 24 11.64 28.56 44.20
C ALA A 24 12.31 27.21 44.44
N GLY A 25 13.04 26.74 43.41
CA GLY A 25 14.03 25.70 43.57
C GLY A 25 14.37 24.98 42.25
N ALA A 26 15.53 25.36 41.67
CA ALA A 26 16.44 24.58 40.84
C ALA A 26 15.92 23.90 39.55
N GLU A 27 16.33 24.48 38.43
CA GLU A 27 16.84 23.91 37.19
C GLU A 27 16.61 22.42 36.92
N SER A 28 15.77 22.12 35.97
CA SER A 28 16.05 21.16 34.90
C SER A 28 15.14 21.50 33.73
N ASP A 29 15.73 22.21 32.79
CA ASP A 29 15.19 22.45 31.47
C ASP A 29 15.19 21.09 30.73
N GLY A 30 14.03 20.53 30.58
CA GLY A 30 13.76 19.28 29.88
C GLY A 30 12.36 19.35 29.31
N THR A 31 12.16 20.19 28.29
CA THR A 31 11.03 20.06 27.38
C THR A 31 11.08 18.65 26.80
N PRO A 32 10.07 17.80 26.99
CA PRO A 32 9.99 16.58 26.20
C PRO A 32 9.71 17.03 24.77
N GLU A 33 10.77 17.03 23.97
CA GLU A 33 10.68 17.00 22.53
C GLU A 33 9.78 15.82 22.20
N ALA A 34 8.57 16.11 21.73
CA ALA A 34 7.68 15.10 21.21
C ALA A 34 8.45 14.47 20.05
N GLU A 35 9.00 13.29 20.29
CA GLU A 35 9.55 12.40 19.31
C GLU A 35 8.42 12.17 18.30
N GLN A 36 8.44 12.92 17.18
CA GLN A 36 7.61 12.64 16.03
C GLN A 36 8.05 11.24 15.60
N ALA A 37 7.22 10.25 15.92
CA ALA A 37 7.34 8.94 15.32
C ALA A 37 7.33 9.19 13.81
N GLU A 38 8.48 9.09 13.14
CA GLU A 38 8.55 9.00 11.70
C GLU A 38 7.68 7.80 11.33
N THR A 39 6.52 8.08 10.76
CA THR A 39 5.66 7.04 10.20
C THR A 39 6.49 6.38 9.11
N ALA A 40 6.89 5.14 9.32
CA ALA A 40 7.68 4.39 8.35
C ALA A 40 6.89 4.38 7.03
N GLN A 41 7.44 5.04 6.03
CA GLN A 41 6.82 5.10 4.73
C GLN A 41 7.21 3.85 3.95
N TYR A 42 6.27 2.92 3.78
CA TYR A 42 6.49 1.74 2.96
C TYR A 42 6.58 2.08 1.48
N THR A 43 7.31 1.25 0.75
CA THR A 43 7.65 1.43 -0.67
C THR A 43 7.51 0.11 -1.44
N LEU A 44 7.79 0.14 -2.74
CA LEU A 44 7.84 -1.08 -3.57
C LEU A 44 8.93 -2.06 -3.11
N ALA A 45 9.99 -1.59 -2.46
CA ALA A 45 11.02 -2.47 -1.90
C ALA A 45 10.45 -3.38 -0.79
N ASP A 46 9.56 -2.84 0.05
CA ASP A 46 8.93 -3.59 1.13
C ASP A 46 7.99 -4.66 0.59
N THR A 47 7.21 -4.33 -0.46
CA THR A 47 6.28 -5.28 -1.09
C THR A 47 7.01 -6.35 -1.90
N ALA A 48 8.00 -5.99 -2.72
CA ALA A 48 8.82 -6.94 -3.46
C ALA A 48 9.61 -7.86 -2.51
N GLY A 49 10.01 -7.33 -1.35
CA GLY A 49 10.69 -8.09 -0.30
C GLY A 49 9.84 -9.18 0.36
N LEU A 50 8.54 -9.29 0.08
CA LEU A 50 7.70 -10.42 0.52
C LEU A 50 7.95 -11.68 -0.31
N LEU A 51 8.33 -11.55 -1.58
CA LEU A 51 8.55 -12.69 -2.47
C LEU A 51 9.61 -13.65 -1.93
N GLY A 52 9.34 -14.93 -2.04
CA GLY A 52 10.23 -16.00 -1.57
C GLY A 52 10.26 -16.20 -0.05
N LYS A 53 9.53 -15.42 0.74
CA LYS A 53 9.43 -15.58 2.19
C LYS A 53 8.29 -16.51 2.58
N ALA A 54 8.48 -17.24 3.68
CA ALA A 54 7.42 -18.05 4.25
C ALA A 54 6.31 -17.15 4.85
N ASP A 55 5.08 -17.66 4.84
CA ASP A 55 3.91 -16.94 5.37
C ASP A 55 4.10 -16.45 6.82
N ALA A 56 4.71 -17.27 7.67
CA ALA A 56 4.97 -16.90 9.05
C ALA A 56 5.94 -15.72 9.20
N ASP A 57 6.88 -15.55 8.23
CA ASP A 57 7.88 -14.49 8.26
C ASP A 57 7.33 -13.16 7.76
N VAL A 58 6.18 -13.16 7.08
CA VAL A 58 5.53 -11.96 6.55
C VAL A 58 4.24 -11.60 7.29
N ALA A 59 3.83 -12.38 8.29
CA ALA A 59 2.57 -12.19 9.01
C ALA A 59 2.41 -10.78 9.58
N ASP A 60 3.50 -10.21 10.10
CA ASP A 60 3.52 -8.89 10.73
C ASP A 60 3.97 -7.77 9.76
N ALA A 61 4.17 -8.06 8.47
CA ALA A 61 4.51 -7.05 7.48
C ALA A 61 3.41 -5.96 7.45
N PHE A 62 3.81 -4.73 7.24
CA PHE A 62 2.91 -3.56 7.20
C PHE A 62 2.02 -3.39 8.45
N GLY A 63 2.47 -3.89 9.60
CA GLY A 63 1.70 -3.82 10.85
C GLY A 63 0.74 -4.98 11.07
N GLY A 64 0.84 -6.03 10.27
CA GLY A 64 0.04 -7.25 10.36
C GLY A 64 -0.91 -7.43 9.18
N GLY A 65 -1.00 -8.67 8.67
CA GLY A 65 -1.85 -9.03 7.55
C GLY A 65 -2.93 -10.04 7.93
N GLU A 66 -4.11 -9.90 7.32
CA GLU A 66 -5.19 -10.87 7.47
C GLU A 66 -4.96 -12.09 6.61
N GLU A 67 -5.33 -13.28 7.11
CA GLU A 67 -5.28 -14.50 6.31
C GLU A 67 -6.30 -14.44 5.16
N ASN A 68 -5.83 -14.75 3.95
CA ASN A 68 -6.66 -14.82 2.75
C ASN A 68 -6.94 -16.29 2.40
N TRP A 69 -8.22 -16.60 2.30
CA TRP A 69 -8.72 -17.94 1.99
C TRP A 69 -9.70 -17.89 0.83
N THR A 70 -9.85 -18.98 0.10
CA THR A 70 -10.99 -19.15 -0.82
C THR A 70 -12.32 -18.94 -0.10
N ALA A 71 -13.38 -18.59 -0.83
CA ALA A 71 -14.70 -18.29 -0.25
C ALA A 71 -15.27 -19.45 0.58
N ASP A 72 -14.97 -20.70 0.20
CA ASP A 72 -15.35 -21.92 0.92
C ASP A 72 -14.38 -22.29 2.05
N LYS A 73 -13.32 -21.47 2.25
CA LYS A 73 -12.24 -21.68 3.23
C LYS A 73 -11.48 -23.01 3.06
N SER A 74 -11.52 -23.61 1.88
CA SER A 74 -10.83 -24.87 1.60
C SER A 74 -9.36 -24.69 1.27
N THR A 75 -8.99 -23.54 0.68
CA THR A 75 -7.63 -23.28 0.22
C THR A 75 -7.12 -21.95 0.78
N TYR A 76 -5.95 -22.00 1.38
CA TYR A 76 -5.21 -20.83 1.82
C TYR A 76 -4.55 -20.16 0.60
N ILE A 77 -4.74 -18.84 0.43
CA ILE A 77 -4.21 -18.08 -0.70
C ILE A 77 -2.98 -17.27 -0.29
N GLY A 78 -2.93 -16.84 0.98
CA GLY A 78 -1.86 -15.95 1.47
C GLY A 78 -2.39 -14.91 2.43
N ARG A 79 -1.93 -13.65 2.31
CA ARG A 79 -2.33 -12.56 3.21
C ARG A 79 -2.78 -11.32 2.47
N ILE A 80 -3.64 -10.55 3.14
CA ILE A 80 -4.12 -9.24 2.70
C ILE A 80 -3.66 -8.21 3.72
N TYR A 81 -3.06 -7.11 3.24
CA TYR A 81 -2.64 -5.98 4.06
C TYR A 81 -3.33 -4.71 3.58
N GLN A 82 -3.93 -3.96 4.50
CA GLN A 82 -4.36 -2.59 4.27
C GLN A 82 -3.24 -1.68 4.77
N THR A 83 -2.60 -0.93 3.87
CA THR A 83 -1.42 -0.14 4.21
C THR A 83 -1.31 1.11 3.32
N GLU A 84 -0.24 1.86 3.49
CA GLU A 84 0.11 3.00 2.64
C GLU A 84 1.45 2.74 1.97
N LEU A 85 1.53 2.91 0.65
CA LEU A 85 2.78 2.93 -0.09
C LEU A 85 3.00 4.33 -0.64
N TYR A 86 4.16 4.90 -0.35
CA TYR A 86 4.49 6.30 -0.72
C TYR A 86 3.46 7.31 -0.20
N GLY A 87 2.73 6.98 0.86
CA GLY A 87 1.66 7.81 1.42
C GLY A 87 0.29 7.62 0.77
N ASP A 88 0.18 6.76 -0.25
CA ASP A 88 -1.11 6.43 -0.87
C ASP A 88 -1.68 5.15 -0.23
N PRO A 89 -2.97 5.14 0.15
CA PRO A 89 -3.62 3.94 0.66
C PRO A 89 -3.72 2.86 -0.41
N VAL A 90 -3.35 1.64 -0.06
CA VAL A 90 -3.38 0.49 -0.98
C VAL A 90 -3.78 -0.78 -0.26
N THR A 91 -4.28 -1.76 -1.01
CA THR A 91 -4.43 -3.14 -0.54
C THR A 91 -3.36 -4.02 -1.17
N VAL A 92 -2.54 -4.67 -0.34
CA VAL A 92 -1.50 -5.59 -0.79
C VAL A 92 -1.96 -7.02 -0.58
N TYR A 93 -2.02 -7.80 -1.65
CA TYR A 93 -2.26 -9.24 -1.63
C TYR A 93 -0.95 -9.96 -1.81
N ALA A 94 -0.44 -10.59 -0.76
CA ALA A 94 0.70 -11.49 -0.85
C ALA A 94 0.16 -12.92 -1.06
N VAL A 95 0.40 -13.46 -2.24
CA VAL A 95 -0.12 -14.76 -2.66
C VAL A 95 0.96 -15.81 -2.46
N CYS A 96 0.59 -16.95 -1.89
CA CYS A 96 1.53 -18.04 -1.66
C CYS A 96 1.13 -19.31 -2.43
N GLY A 97 2.15 -20.05 -2.85
CA GLY A 97 2.03 -21.37 -3.44
C GLY A 97 1.81 -22.49 -2.42
N GLU A 98 1.98 -23.73 -2.87
CA GLU A 98 1.68 -24.93 -2.09
C GLU A 98 2.47 -25.04 -0.78
N GLU A 99 3.71 -24.52 -0.73
CA GLU A 99 4.57 -24.59 0.46
C GLU A 99 4.37 -23.40 1.41
N LYS A 100 3.34 -22.59 1.20
CA LYS A 100 3.11 -21.32 1.91
C LYS A 100 4.30 -20.36 1.85
N VAL A 101 4.97 -20.32 0.69
CA VAL A 101 5.99 -19.35 0.33
C VAL A 101 5.37 -18.35 -0.63
N MET A 102 5.60 -17.05 -0.41
CA MET A 102 5.04 -16.00 -1.25
C MET A 102 5.65 -16.07 -2.65
N ASP A 103 4.82 -16.35 -3.65
CA ASP A 103 5.21 -16.50 -5.05
C ASP A 103 4.67 -15.38 -5.96
N ALA A 104 3.76 -14.55 -5.45
CA ALA A 104 3.29 -13.35 -6.14
C ALA A 104 2.84 -12.29 -5.15
N VAL A 105 2.93 -11.02 -5.55
CA VAL A 105 2.34 -9.88 -4.82
C VAL A 105 1.50 -9.06 -5.78
N SER A 106 0.26 -8.76 -5.41
CA SER A 106 -0.62 -7.85 -6.15
C SER A 106 -0.97 -6.65 -5.27
N ILE A 107 -0.72 -5.45 -5.76
CA ILE A 107 -1.00 -4.19 -5.09
C ILE A 107 -2.20 -3.57 -5.79
N TRP A 108 -3.30 -3.43 -5.07
CA TRP A 108 -4.49 -2.72 -5.56
C TRP A 108 -4.39 -1.27 -5.12
N ILE A 109 -4.15 -0.40 -6.09
CA ILE A 109 -3.97 1.04 -5.92
C ILE A 109 -5.33 1.71 -5.87
N THR A 110 -6.26 1.25 -6.72
CA THR A 110 -7.67 1.62 -6.68
C THR A 110 -8.52 0.35 -6.79
N ASP A 111 -9.74 0.40 -6.29
CA ASP A 111 -10.68 -0.72 -6.23
C ASP A 111 -11.94 -0.53 -7.10
N GLY A 112 -11.96 0.54 -7.91
CA GLY A 112 -13.08 0.91 -8.77
C GLY A 112 -14.09 1.87 -8.14
N GLU A 113 -13.88 2.29 -6.88
CA GLU A 113 -14.74 3.28 -6.24
C GLU A 113 -14.37 4.73 -6.60
N GLN A 114 -13.16 4.95 -7.11
CA GLN A 114 -12.62 6.25 -7.47
C GLN A 114 -12.12 6.23 -8.92
N GLU A 115 -12.37 7.32 -9.64
CA GLU A 115 -11.87 7.50 -11.01
C GLU A 115 -10.33 7.48 -11.03
N VAL A 116 -9.77 6.66 -11.92
CA VAL A 116 -8.33 6.61 -12.15
C VAL A 116 -7.93 7.70 -13.15
N THR A 117 -7.12 8.65 -12.68
CA THR A 117 -6.61 9.72 -13.54
C THR A 117 -5.33 9.32 -14.25
N ASP A 118 -5.06 9.92 -15.42
CA ASP A 118 -3.79 9.75 -16.13
C ASP A 118 -2.58 10.10 -15.26
N GLU A 119 -2.71 11.11 -14.36
CA GLU A 119 -1.67 11.51 -13.43
C GLU A 119 -1.34 10.40 -12.41
N LEU A 120 -2.36 9.72 -11.89
CA LEU A 120 -2.16 8.58 -10.97
C LEU A 120 -1.42 7.44 -11.68
N VAL A 121 -1.85 7.10 -12.91
CA VAL A 121 -1.19 6.07 -13.72
C VAL A 121 0.28 6.44 -13.96
N GLN A 122 0.55 7.68 -14.40
CA GLN A 122 1.91 8.15 -14.64
C GLN A 122 2.77 8.13 -13.38
N THR A 123 2.21 8.53 -12.23
CA THR A 123 2.90 8.50 -10.94
C THR A 123 3.37 7.09 -10.59
N TRP A 124 2.51 6.09 -10.80
CA TRP A 124 2.89 4.70 -10.51
C TRP A 124 3.87 4.13 -11.55
N GLN A 125 3.75 4.53 -12.82
CA GLN A 125 4.76 4.19 -13.84
C GLN A 125 6.15 4.73 -13.46
N ASP A 126 6.22 5.98 -13.02
CA ASP A 126 7.47 6.62 -12.61
C ASP A 126 8.06 5.93 -11.35
N ARG A 127 7.22 5.58 -10.36
CA ARG A 127 7.64 4.85 -9.16
C ARG A 127 8.24 3.49 -9.50
N VAL A 128 7.57 2.71 -10.37
CA VAL A 128 8.07 1.39 -10.79
C VAL A 128 9.35 1.53 -11.59
N THR A 129 9.43 2.48 -12.51
CA THR A 129 10.63 2.76 -13.30
C THR A 129 11.81 3.15 -12.40
N ALA A 130 11.59 4.06 -11.44
CA ALA A 130 12.62 4.50 -10.51
C ALA A 130 13.10 3.36 -9.60
N PHE A 131 12.19 2.51 -9.15
CA PHE A 131 12.51 1.38 -8.28
C PHE A 131 13.27 0.27 -9.01
N THR A 132 12.80 -0.11 -10.20
CA THR A 132 13.38 -1.22 -10.95
C THR A 132 14.62 -0.84 -11.74
N GLY A 133 14.75 0.43 -12.14
CA GLY A 133 15.74 0.89 -13.11
C GLY A 133 15.57 0.28 -14.51
N ALA A 134 14.49 -0.48 -14.74
CA ALA A 134 14.19 -1.12 -16.00
C ALA A 134 13.37 -0.20 -16.92
N GLU A 135 13.49 -0.41 -18.23
CA GLU A 135 12.68 0.28 -19.21
C GLU A 135 11.24 -0.26 -19.19
N MET A 136 10.28 0.67 -19.26
CA MET A 136 8.86 0.35 -19.35
C MET A 136 8.49 -0.07 -20.76
N GLU A 137 7.82 -1.22 -20.89
CA GLU A 137 7.21 -1.69 -22.11
C GLU A 137 5.69 -1.43 -22.08
N ASP A 138 5.17 -0.59 -22.97
CA ASP A 138 3.72 -0.43 -23.15
C ASP A 138 3.18 -1.63 -23.94
N ARG A 139 2.33 -2.42 -23.28
CA ARG A 139 1.73 -3.63 -23.86
C ARG A 139 0.41 -3.32 -24.58
N GLY A 140 -0.05 -2.08 -24.50
CA GLY A 140 -1.32 -1.63 -25.08
C GLY A 140 -2.54 -2.22 -24.39
N VAL A 141 -3.68 -2.14 -25.07
CA VAL A 141 -4.99 -2.60 -24.57
C VAL A 141 -5.28 -4.00 -25.09
N SER A 142 -5.58 -4.92 -24.16
CA SER A 142 -6.06 -6.26 -24.52
C SER A 142 -7.43 -6.20 -25.21
N GLY A 143 -7.53 -6.79 -26.40
CA GLY A 143 -8.78 -6.81 -27.16
C GLY A 143 -9.92 -7.65 -26.53
N GLU A 144 -9.58 -8.55 -25.61
CA GLU A 144 -10.57 -9.40 -24.93
C GLU A 144 -11.09 -8.76 -23.65
N SER A 145 -10.19 -8.20 -22.82
CA SER A 145 -10.55 -7.65 -21.50
C SER A 145 -10.71 -6.14 -21.47
N GLY A 146 -10.19 -5.42 -22.48
CA GLY A 146 -10.09 -3.96 -22.43
C GLY A 146 -9.02 -3.44 -21.46
N THR A 147 -8.22 -4.32 -20.85
CA THR A 147 -7.21 -3.96 -19.88
C THR A 147 -6.00 -3.35 -20.59
N GLN A 148 -5.63 -2.13 -20.22
CA GLN A 148 -4.34 -1.55 -20.58
C GLN A 148 -3.26 -2.04 -19.62
N SER A 149 -2.05 -2.28 -20.12
CA SER A 149 -0.97 -2.74 -19.27
C SER A 149 0.41 -2.24 -19.69
N TRP A 150 1.28 -2.10 -18.69
CA TRP A 150 2.68 -1.72 -18.83
C TRP A 150 3.53 -2.70 -18.04
N ARG A 151 4.72 -3.02 -18.54
CA ARG A 151 5.58 -4.03 -17.93
C ARG A 151 7.01 -3.54 -17.81
N TRP A 152 7.64 -3.93 -16.71
CA TRP A 152 9.08 -3.79 -16.44
C TRP A 152 9.65 -5.17 -16.17
N ASN A 153 10.74 -5.50 -16.86
CA ASN A 153 11.47 -6.73 -16.64
C ASN A 153 12.77 -6.40 -15.91
N ALA A 154 12.78 -6.58 -14.59
CA ALA A 154 13.96 -6.46 -13.75
C ALA A 154 14.68 -7.81 -13.64
N GLU A 155 15.87 -7.83 -13.02
CA GLU A 155 16.73 -9.03 -12.99
C GLU A 155 16.03 -10.24 -12.36
N ASP A 156 15.40 -10.03 -11.17
CA ASP A 156 14.81 -11.11 -10.39
C ASP A 156 13.28 -11.19 -10.51
N ASN A 157 12.64 -10.10 -10.92
CA ASN A 157 11.18 -9.99 -10.94
C ASN A 157 10.69 -9.25 -12.18
N PHE A 158 9.45 -9.49 -12.56
CA PHE A 158 8.75 -8.61 -13.47
C PHE A 158 7.57 -7.94 -12.77
N TYR A 159 7.32 -6.71 -13.18
CA TYR A 159 6.28 -5.83 -12.66
C TYR A 159 5.29 -5.55 -13.76
N THR A 160 3.99 -5.66 -13.49
CA THR A 160 2.96 -5.37 -14.48
C THR A 160 1.92 -4.45 -13.87
N LEU A 161 1.88 -3.19 -14.31
CA LEU A 161 0.80 -2.25 -13.98
C LEU A 161 -0.35 -2.49 -14.94
N ARG A 162 -1.58 -2.60 -14.42
CA ARG A 162 -2.79 -2.83 -15.20
C ARG A 162 -3.86 -1.83 -14.83
N LEU A 163 -4.53 -1.32 -15.86
CA LEU A 163 -5.71 -0.48 -15.73
C LEU A 163 -6.88 -1.17 -16.44
N LEU A 164 -7.94 -1.44 -15.69
CA LEU A 164 -9.22 -1.91 -16.20
C LEU A 164 -10.32 -1.02 -15.62
N GLU A 165 -10.93 -0.19 -16.46
CA GLU A 165 -11.88 0.82 -16.00
C GLU A 165 -11.23 1.69 -14.90
N ASP A 166 -11.79 1.70 -13.70
CA ASP A 166 -11.26 2.44 -12.54
C ASP A 166 -10.48 1.55 -11.54
N ILE A 167 -10.04 0.37 -11.99
CA ILE A 167 -9.20 -0.53 -11.18
C ILE A 167 -7.76 -0.45 -11.67
N LEU A 168 -6.87 0.07 -10.84
CA LEU A 168 -5.43 0.13 -11.08
C LEU A 168 -4.71 -0.82 -10.14
N THR A 169 -4.00 -1.80 -10.72
CA THR A 169 -3.25 -2.81 -9.96
C THR A 169 -1.80 -2.90 -10.43
N LEU A 170 -0.90 -3.23 -9.52
CA LEU A 170 0.49 -3.56 -9.82
C LEU A 170 0.79 -4.96 -9.32
N ASP A 171 1.13 -5.86 -10.24
CA ASP A 171 1.54 -7.23 -9.92
C ASP A 171 3.06 -7.37 -9.97
N ILE A 172 3.61 -8.04 -8.97
CA ILE A 172 5.03 -8.37 -8.84
C ILE A 172 5.15 -9.89 -8.84
N ASN A 173 5.88 -10.42 -9.81
CA ASN A 173 6.07 -11.86 -9.94
C ASN A 173 7.55 -12.16 -10.13
N PRO A 174 8.05 -13.32 -9.70
CA PRO A 174 9.41 -13.77 -9.99
C PRO A 174 9.65 -13.84 -11.50
N ALA A 175 10.82 -13.43 -11.95
CA ALA A 175 11.24 -13.70 -13.31
C ALA A 175 11.32 -15.21 -13.51
N VAL A 176 10.63 -15.73 -14.55
CA VAL A 176 10.64 -17.16 -14.88
C VAL A 176 12.01 -17.52 -15.43
N GLY A 177 12.89 -17.88 -14.55
CA GLY A 177 14.23 -18.33 -14.87
C GLY A 177 14.83 -18.95 -13.61
N GLU A 178 14.79 -20.29 -13.52
CA GLU A 178 15.34 -21.10 -12.43
C GLU A 178 14.53 -21.16 -11.10
N LEU A 179 13.37 -21.77 -11.13
CA LEU A 179 12.97 -22.61 -10.01
C LEU A 179 13.98 -23.78 -9.96
N LYS A 180 15.02 -23.61 -9.11
CA LYS A 180 15.95 -24.69 -8.76
C LYS A 180 15.34 -25.59 -7.73
#